data_a6688b7b269c4377d506da50706dc167
#
_entry.id   a6688b7b269c4377d506da50706dc167
#
_cell.length_a   1.000
_cell.length_b   1.000
_cell.length_c   1.000
_cell.angle_alpha   90.00
_cell.angle_beta   90.00
_cell.angle_gamma   90.00
#
_symmetry.space_group_name_H-M   'P 1'
#
loop_
_entity.id
_entity.type
_entity.pdbx_description
1 polymer ?
#
loop_
_entity_poly.entity_id
_entity_poly.type
_entity_poly.pdbx_seq_one_letter_code
_entity_poly.pdbx_strand_id
1 'polypeptide(L)'
;MYDHFDEFKLILCRAEGTGYADFIEVLVDMEVDRSEEYYALLRKNGMLSGSMTRQLHHMITRAYFTAVCETIVHDMPREEAMKYVDELAVFFHSGWSELLRLE
;
A
#
# COMPACT_ATOMS: atom_id res chain seq x y z
N MET A 1 -4.67 12.80 -0.45
CA MET A 1 -5.56 12.02 -1.32
C MET A 1 -6.94 12.64 -1.44
N TYR A 2 -7.59 12.99 -0.31
CA TYR A 2 -8.95 13.54 -0.35
C TYR A 2 -9.04 14.95 -0.93
N ASP A 3 -7.94 15.70 -0.95
CA ASP A 3 -7.92 17.03 -1.57
C ASP A 3 -8.13 16.98 -3.08
N HIS A 4 -7.83 15.81 -3.69
CA HIS A 4 -8.02 15.56 -5.11
C HIS A 4 -8.96 14.37 -5.34
N PHE A 5 -9.93 14.21 -4.43
CA PHE A 5 -10.81 13.04 -4.41
C PHE A 5 -11.52 12.80 -5.75
N ASP A 6 -12.12 13.85 -6.32
CA ASP A 6 -12.86 13.71 -7.58
C ASP A 6 -11.96 13.31 -8.73
N GLU A 7 -10.74 13.85 -8.76
CA GLU A 7 -9.76 13.52 -9.79
C GLU A 7 -9.32 12.07 -9.69
N PHE A 8 -8.99 11.61 -8.49
CA PHE A 8 -8.62 10.23 -8.25
C PHE A 8 -9.75 9.27 -8.57
N LYS A 9 -10.96 9.60 -8.13
CA LYS A 9 -12.12 8.79 -8.42
C LYS A 9 -12.35 8.64 -9.92
N LEU A 10 -12.22 9.73 -10.67
CA LEU A 10 -12.39 9.71 -12.12
C LEU A 10 -11.35 8.80 -12.78
N ILE A 11 -10.10 8.90 -12.36
CA ILE A 11 -9.01 8.07 -12.89
C ILE A 11 -9.28 6.60 -12.58
N LEU A 12 -9.61 6.27 -11.35
CA LEU A 12 -9.85 4.89 -10.93
C LEU A 12 -11.07 4.28 -11.62
N CYS A 13 -12.15 5.03 -11.74
CA CYS A 13 -13.36 4.54 -12.39
C CYS A 13 -13.16 4.33 -13.89
N ARG A 14 -12.40 5.21 -14.55
CA ARG A 14 -12.12 5.07 -15.99
C ARG A 14 -11.16 3.92 -16.26
N ALA A 15 -10.22 3.67 -15.34
CA ALA A 15 -9.26 2.60 -15.49
C ALA A 15 -9.88 1.23 -15.19
N GLU A 16 -10.97 1.20 -14.43
CA GLU A 16 -11.62 -0.05 -14.05
C GLU A 16 -12.11 -0.79 -15.30
N GLY A 17 -11.77 -2.07 -15.39
CA GLY A 17 -12.15 -2.92 -16.50
C GLY A 17 -11.27 -2.83 -17.73
N THR A 18 -10.39 -1.83 -17.85
CA THR A 18 -9.48 -1.70 -18.99
C THR A 18 -8.02 -1.63 -18.58
N GLY A 19 -7.64 -0.61 -17.82
CA GLY A 19 -6.26 -0.41 -17.40
C GLY A 19 -6.06 -0.39 -15.90
N TYR A 20 -7.12 -0.62 -15.13
CA TYR A 20 -7.06 -0.51 -13.68
C TYR A 20 -6.07 -1.49 -13.06
N ALA A 21 -6.14 -2.76 -13.49
CA ALA A 21 -5.24 -3.78 -12.96
C ALA A 21 -3.79 -3.47 -13.29
N ASP A 22 -3.53 -3.00 -14.52
CA ASP A 22 -2.17 -2.64 -14.95
C ASP A 22 -1.67 -1.42 -14.18
N PHE A 23 -2.53 -0.44 -13.95
CA PHE A 23 -2.18 0.75 -13.18
C PHE A 23 -1.77 0.39 -11.75
N ILE A 24 -2.57 -0.43 -11.10
CA ILE A 24 -2.28 -0.90 -9.74
C ILE A 24 -0.99 -1.71 -9.72
N GLU A 25 -0.78 -2.57 -10.70
CA GLU A 25 0.42 -3.39 -10.79
C GLU A 25 1.68 -2.54 -10.90
N VAL A 26 1.66 -1.50 -11.72
CA VAL A 26 2.79 -0.58 -11.86
C VAL A 26 3.08 0.13 -10.54
N LEU A 27 2.05 0.62 -9.85
CA LEU A 27 2.23 1.28 -8.56
C LEU A 27 2.80 0.33 -7.51
N VAL A 28 2.32 -0.90 -7.49
CA VAL A 28 2.79 -1.92 -6.53
C VAL A 28 4.25 -2.26 -6.80
N ASP A 29 4.62 -2.48 -8.06
CA ASP A 29 5.99 -2.80 -8.42
C ASP A 29 6.96 -1.68 -8.03
N MET A 30 6.57 -0.42 -8.29
CA MET A 30 7.38 0.74 -7.91
C MET A 30 7.57 0.82 -6.40
N GLU A 31 6.51 0.61 -5.64
CA GLU A 31 6.57 0.68 -4.19
C GLU A 31 7.39 -0.45 -3.59
N VAL A 32 7.26 -1.67 -4.13
CA VAL A 32 8.04 -2.82 -3.66
C VAL A 32 9.51 -2.59 -3.93
N ASP A 33 9.88 -2.13 -5.13
CA ASP A 33 11.28 -1.86 -5.47
C ASP A 33 11.88 -0.81 -4.54
N ARG A 34 11.17 0.28 -4.32
CA ARG A 34 11.64 1.36 -3.44
C ARG A 34 11.77 0.89 -2.00
N SER A 35 10.79 0.14 -1.52
CA SER A 35 10.81 -0.39 -0.15
C SER A 35 11.95 -1.36 0.06
N GLU A 36 12.25 -2.20 -0.93
CA GLU A 36 13.35 -3.15 -0.82
C GLU A 36 14.70 -2.44 -0.73
N GLU A 37 14.90 -1.36 -1.48
CA GLU A 37 16.10 -0.53 -1.37
C GLU A 37 16.24 0.05 0.04
N TYR A 38 15.15 0.57 0.58
CA TYR A 38 15.12 1.12 1.94
C TYR A 38 15.42 0.05 2.99
N TYR A 39 14.82 -1.13 2.83
CA TYR A 39 15.05 -2.24 3.76
C TYR A 39 16.49 -2.73 3.71
N ALA A 40 17.10 -2.76 2.53
CA ALA A 40 18.51 -3.12 2.39
C ALA A 40 19.41 -2.14 3.16
N LEU A 41 19.08 -0.86 3.09
CA LEU A 41 19.82 0.17 3.83
C LEU A 41 19.66 -0.01 5.34
N LEU A 42 18.44 -0.27 5.82
CA LEU A 42 18.19 -0.52 7.25
C LEU A 42 18.93 -1.76 7.74
N ARG A 43 18.94 -2.81 6.93
CA ARG A 43 19.64 -4.05 7.28
C ARG A 43 21.14 -3.82 7.38
N LYS A 44 21.70 -3.03 6.46
CA LYS A 44 23.12 -2.67 6.48
C LYS A 44 23.49 -1.93 7.76
N ASN A 45 22.57 -1.13 8.29
CA ASN A 45 22.79 -0.34 9.50
C ASN A 45 22.39 -1.08 10.78
N GLY A 46 22.03 -2.36 10.69
CA GLY A 46 21.66 -3.17 11.86
C GLY A 46 20.29 -2.87 12.44
N MET A 47 19.45 -2.12 11.72
CA MET A 47 18.13 -1.72 12.19
C MET A 47 17.02 -2.68 11.78
N LEU A 48 17.36 -3.72 11.04
CA LEU A 48 16.39 -4.67 10.52
C LEU A 48 17.03 -6.05 10.49
N SER A 49 16.46 -7.00 11.21
CA SER A 49 17.03 -8.35 11.35
C SER A 49 16.20 -9.46 10.72
N GLY A 50 14.95 -9.18 10.37
CA GLY A 50 14.08 -10.14 9.71
C GLY A 50 14.07 -9.94 8.22
N SER A 51 13.21 -10.70 7.54
CA SER A 51 13.06 -10.58 6.09
C SER A 51 11.67 -11.06 5.67
N MET A 52 11.31 -10.72 4.44
CA MET A 52 10.04 -11.08 3.84
C MET A 52 10.32 -11.45 2.39
N THR A 53 9.67 -12.51 1.90
CA THR A 53 9.84 -12.87 0.50
C THR A 53 9.27 -11.74 -0.38
N ARG A 54 9.84 -11.58 -1.57
CA ARG A 54 9.33 -10.60 -2.52
C ARG A 54 7.88 -10.88 -2.89
N GLN A 55 7.52 -12.15 -3.02
CA GLN A 55 6.15 -12.55 -3.35
C GLN A 55 5.16 -12.07 -2.29
N LEU A 56 5.48 -12.26 -1.01
CA LEU A 56 4.61 -11.81 0.08
C LEU A 56 4.55 -10.29 0.12
N HIS A 57 5.70 -9.63 -0.02
CA HIS A 57 5.77 -8.17 -0.04
C HIS A 57 4.89 -7.59 -1.16
N HIS A 58 4.99 -8.16 -2.35
CA HIS A 58 4.17 -7.75 -3.49
C HIS A 58 2.68 -7.90 -3.19
N MET A 59 2.28 -9.04 -2.66
CA MET A 59 0.87 -9.33 -2.36
C MET A 59 0.31 -8.41 -1.29
N ILE A 60 1.07 -8.19 -0.22
CA ILE A 60 0.64 -7.30 0.87
C ILE A 60 0.52 -5.87 0.38
N THR A 61 1.49 -5.40 -0.38
CA THR A 61 1.47 -4.04 -0.93
C THR A 61 0.27 -3.84 -1.86
N ARG A 62 -0.01 -4.81 -2.71
CA ARG A 62 -1.17 -4.77 -3.59
C ARG A 62 -2.47 -4.74 -2.80
N ALA A 63 -2.57 -5.56 -1.77
CA ALA A 63 -3.75 -5.59 -0.91
C ALA A 63 -3.97 -4.24 -0.21
N TYR A 64 -2.91 -3.64 0.27
CA TYR A 64 -2.97 -2.33 0.92
C TYR A 64 -3.46 -1.25 -0.05
N PHE A 65 -2.87 -1.18 -1.23
CA PHE A 65 -3.29 -0.20 -2.24
C PHE A 65 -4.75 -0.41 -2.66
N THR A 66 -5.14 -1.64 -2.89
CA THR A 66 -6.52 -1.96 -3.26
C THR A 66 -7.48 -1.53 -2.16
N ALA A 67 -7.15 -1.83 -0.91
CA ALA A 67 -8.00 -1.47 0.22
C ALA A 67 -8.13 0.05 0.37
N VAL A 68 -7.05 0.81 0.16
CA VAL A 68 -7.10 2.27 0.21
C VAL A 68 -7.95 2.81 -0.93
N CYS A 69 -7.80 2.27 -2.14
CA CYS A 69 -8.58 2.70 -3.30
C CYS A 69 -10.08 2.45 -3.13
N GLU A 70 -10.47 1.44 -2.35
CA GLU A 70 -11.89 1.18 -2.07
C GLU A 70 -12.58 2.38 -1.45
N THR A 71 -11.87 3.17 -0.64
CA THR A 71 -12.45 4.37 -0.02
C THR A 71 -12.91 5.38 -1.07
N ILE A 72 -12.20 5.44 -2.19
CA ILE A 72 -12.48 6.39 -3.27
C ILE A 72 -13.55 5.83 -4.20
N VAL A 73 -13.42 4.56 -4.60
CA VAL A 73 -14.33 3.92 -5.54
C VAL A 73 -15.75 3.84 -4.98
N HIS A 74 -15.88 3.58 -3.68
CA HIS A 74 -17.17 3.42 -3.02
C HIS A 74 -17.68 4.69 -2.33
N ASP A 75 -17.08 5.85 -2.60
CA ASP A 75 -17.54 7.12 -2.03
C ASP A 75 -17.65 7.11 -0.51
N MET A 76 -16.71 6.46 0.16
CA MET A 76 -16.74 6.37 1.61
C MET A 76 -16.64 7.77 2.24
N PRO A 77 -17.50 8.12 3.22
CA PRO A 77 -17.40 9.41 3.90
C PRO A 77 -16.00 9.65 4.49
N ARG A 78 -15.54 10.90 4.44
CA ARG A 78 -14.17 11.23 4.84
C ARG A 78 -13.80 10.70 6.22
N GLU A 79 -14.67 10.90 7.21
CA GLU A 79 -14.39 10.46 8.58
C GLU A 79 -14.27 8.95 8.69
N GLU A 80 -15.15 8.23 8.02
CA GLU A 80 -15.10 6.77 7.98
C GLU A 80 -13.86 6.30 7.24
N ALA A 81 -13.51 6.96 6.13
CA ALA A 81 -12.33 6.61 5.37
C ALA A 81 -11.05 6.80 6.17
N MET A 82 -10.95 7.90 6.92
CA MET A 82 -9.78 8.16 7.75
C MET A 82 -9.62 7.10 8.83
N LYS A 83 -10.71 6.74 9.49
CA LYS A 83 -10.69 5.68 10.50
C LYS A 83 -10.29 4.33 9.90
N TYR A 84 -10.86 4.00 8.74
CA TYR A 84 -10.57 2.78 8.02
C TYR A 84 -9.10 2.69 7.62
N VAL A 85 -8.54 3.77 7.07
CA VAL A 85 -7.14 3.81 6.67
C VAL A 85 -6.22 3.70 7.89
N ASP A 86 -6.58 4.34 9.00
CA ASP A 86 -5.81 4.21 10.24
C ASP A 86 -5.80 2.77 10.74
N GLU A 87 -6.92 2.09 10.69
CA GLU A 87 -7.02 0.68 11.08
C GLU A 87 -6.17 -0.20 10.16
N LEU A 88 -6.23 0.06 8.86
CA LEU A 88 -5.38 -0.64 7.90
C LEU A 88 -3.89 -0.43 8.20
N ALA A 89 -3.51 0.82 8.49
CA ALA A 89 -2.12 1.14 8.79
C ALA A 89 -1.62 0.37 10.01
N VAL A 90 -2.42 0.29 11.06
CA VAL A 90 -2.06 -0.47 12.26
C VAL A 90 -1.91 -1.95 11.93
N PHE A 91 -2.85 -2.50 11.21
CA PHE A 91 -2.84 -3.93 10.86
C PHE A 91 -1.60 -4.29 10.02
N PHE A 92 -1.37 -3.55 8.95
CA PHE A 92 -0.25 -3.85 8.05
C PHE A 92 1.09 -3.52 8.69
N HIS A 93 1.19 -2.42 9.44
CA HIS A 93 2.42 -2.07 10.12
C HIS A 93 2.82 -3.12 11.14
N SER A 94 1.87 -3.63 11.91
CA SER A 94 2.15 -4.68 12.90
C SER A 94 2.69 -5.96 12.24
N GLY A 95 2.09 -6.35 11.11
CA GLY A 95 2.56 -7.51 10.36
C GLY A 95 3.94 -7.30 9.77
N TRP A 96 4.17 -6.16 9.14
CA TRP A 96 5.49 -5.84 8.59
C TRP A 96 6.56 -5.78 9.66
N SER A 97 6.28 -5.11 10.79
CA SER A 97 7.24 -4.97 11.87
C SER A 97 7.66 -6.33 12.43
N GLU A 98 6.71 -7.24 12.57
CA GLU A 98 6.98 -8.58 13.08
C GLU A 98 7.83 -9.38 12.10
N LEU A 99 7.52 -9.34 10.82
CA LEU A 99 8.27 -10.07 9.80
C LEU A 99 9.68 -9.53 9.61
N LEU A 100 9.81 -8.21 9.55
CA LEU A 100 11.07 -7.54 9.29
C LEU A 100 11.92 -7.37 10.55
N ARG A 101 11.31 -7.51 11.72
CA ARG A 101 11.98 -7.33 13.01
C ARG A 101 12.70 -6.00 13.09
N LEU A 102 11.92 -4.93 12.92
CA LEU A 102 12.44 -3.58 13.05
C LEU A 102 12.86 -3.30 14.48
N GLU A 103 14.00 -2.66 14.63
CA GLU A 103 14.59 -2.34 15.92
C GLU A 103 14.64 -0.84 16.22
#